data_650ad2353f9ca132ee50dab9a1d23561
#
_entry.id   650ad2353f9ca132ee50dab9a1d23561
#
_cell.length_a   1.000
_cell.length_b   1.000
_cell.length_c   1.000
_cell.angle_alpha   90.00
_cell.angle_beta   90.00
_cell.angle_gamma   90.00
#
_symmetry.space_group_name_H-M   'P 1'
#
loop_
_entity.id
_entity.type
_entity.pdbx_description
1 polymer ?
#
loop_
_entity_poly.entity_id
_entity_poly.type
_entity_poly.pdbx_seq_one_letter_code
_entity_poly.pdbx_strand_id
1 'polypeptide(L)'
;MKIAGFDWDEGNWPKCGKHGVSRDEIEQVLLGTPAVMPDSTQDEPRMRAIGKTDVGRYAFLVFMLRKKDEKTWLRPISARYMHQKEVSHYENQI
;
A
#
# COMPACT_ATOMS: atom_id res chain seq x y z
N MET A 1 3.83 10.11 -11.28
CA MET A 1 4.01 8.83 -11.98
C MET A 1 2.67 8.34 -12.52
N LYS A 2 2.64 7.91 -13.74
CA LYS A 2 1.40 7.43 -14.35
C LYS A 2 1.36 5.91 -14.25
N ILE A 3 0.33 5.39 -13.58
CA ILE A 3 0.15 3.96 -13.43
C ILE A 3 -1.04 3.47 -14.27
N ALA A 4 -0.90 2.26 -14.82
CA ALA A 4 -1.96 1.66 -15.62
C ALA A 4 -3.07 1.04 -14.77
N GLY A 5 -2.74 0.66 -13.55
CA GLY A 5 -3.72 0.05 -12.64
C GLY A 5 -3.03 -0.77 -11.57
N PHE A 6 -3.80 -1.64 -10.94
CA PHE A 6 -3.32 -2.51 -9.88
C PHE A 6 -3.09 -3.91 -10.42
N ASP A 7 -1.99 -4.52 -10.00
CA ASP A 7 -1.62 -5.87 -10.41
C ASP A 7 -2.01 -6.85 -9.30
N TRP A 8 -3.18 -7.46 -9.45
CA TRP A 8 -3.71 -8.46 -8.53
C TRP A 8 -3.69 -9.83 -9.17
N ASP A 9 -3.23 -10.83 -8.43
CA ASP A 9 -3.32 -12.22 -8.83
C ASP A 9 -3.27 -13.12 -7.60
N GLU A 10 -3.18 -14.41 -7.78
CA GLU A 10 -3.16 -15.38 -6.67
C GLU A 10 -1.92 -15.23 -5.78
N GLY A 11 -0.88 -14.57 -6.27
CA GLY A 11 0.35 -14.36 -5.49
C GLY A 11 0.21 -13.28 -4.44
N ASN A 12 -0.76 -12.37 -4.57
CA ASN A 12 -0.94 -11.30 -3.60
C ASN A 12 -2.35 -11.17 -3.04
N TRP A 13 -3.34 -11.81 -3.64
CA TRP A 13 -4.69 -11.83 -3.08
C TRP A 13 -5.22 -13.26 -3.05
N PRO A 14 -5.82 -13.73 -1.94
CA PRO A 14 -6.28 -12.96 -0.76
C PRO A 14 -5.22 -12.70 0.30
N LYS A 15 -3.97 -13.00 0.05
CA LYS A 15 -2.88 -12.87 1.03
C LYS A 15 -2.79 -11.47 1.64
N CYS A 16 -2.94 -10.40 0.84
CA CYS A 16 -2.92 -9.03 1.33
C CYS A 16 -4.06 -8.72 2.30
N GLY A 17 -5.16 -9.48 2.23
CA GLY A 17 -6.32 -9.27 3.07
C GLY A 17 -6.30 -10.00 4.40
N LYS A 18 -5.22 -10.71 4.72
CA LYS A 18 -5.19 -11.55 5.93
C LYS A 18 -5.32 -10.77 7.23
N HIS A 19 -5.04 -9.49 7.22
CA HIS A 19 -5.18 -8.61 8.39
C HIS A 19 -6.46 -7.78 8.37
N GLY A 20 -7.37 -8.09 7.46
CA GLY A 20 -8.70 -7.47 7.42
C GLY A 20 -8.86 -6.28 6.49
N VAL A 21 -7.79 -5.82 5.85
CA VAL A 21 -7.87 -4.71 4.89
C VAL A 21 -8.39 -5.25 3.56
N SER A 22 -9.43 -4.64 3.01
CA SER A 22 -10.02 -5.08 1.75
C SER A 22 -9.21 -4.57 0.55
N ARG A 23 -9.43 -5.18 -0.61
CA ARG A 23 -8.81 -4.71 -1.86
C ARG A 23 -9.19 -3.26 -2.16
N ASP A 24 -10.47 -2.93 -1.99
CA ASP A 24 -10.96 -1.57 -2.22
C ASP A 24 -10.23 -0.57 -1.32
N GLU A 25 -10.04 -0.91 -0.05
CA GLU A 25 -9.35 -0.03 0.88
C GLU A 25 -7.87 0.14 0.50
N ILE A 26 -7.22 -0.93 0.07
CA ILE A 26 -5.83 -0.85 -0.40
C ILE A 26 -5.74 0.11 -1.59
N GLU A 27 -6.65 -0.02 -2.54
CA GLU A 27 -6.67 0.86 -3.70
C GLU A 27 -6.98 2.31 -3.33
N GLN A 28 -7.90 2.53 -2.37
CA GLN A 28 -8.21 3.87 -1.87
C GLN A 28 -6.96 4.55 -1.32
N VAL A 29 -6.19 3.84 -0.50
CA VAL A 29 -4.97 4.39 0.09
C VAL A 29 -3.96 4.75 -1.01
N LEU A 30 -3.73 3.84 -1.94
CA LEU A 30 -2.71 4.04 -2.98
C LEU A 30 -3.12 5.09 -4.02
N LEU A 31 -4.41 5.24 -4.28
CA LEU A 31 -4.92 6.27 -5.20
C LEU A 31 -5.05 7.64 -4.54
N GLY A 32 -5.02 7.69 -3.21
CA GLY A 32 -5.09 8.95 -2.47
C GLY A 32 -3.74 9.66 -2.47
N THR A 33 -3.42 10.29 -1.35
CA THR A 33 -2.14 10.98 -1.18
C THR A 33 -1.36 10.35 -0.03
N PRO A 34 -0.94 9.08 -0.16
CA PRO A 34 -0.21 8.43 0.92
C PRO A 34 1.21 8.97 1.03
N ALA A 35 1.78 8.87 2.21
CA ALA A 35 3.20 9.08 2.39
C ALA A 35 3.92 7.82 1.91
N VAL A 36 4.84 7.96 0.97
CA VAL A 36 5.53 6.83 0.34
C VAL A 36 7.03 6.93 0.63
N MET A 37 7.62 5.81 1.00
CA MET A 37 9.06 5.73 1.26
C MET A 37 9.58 4.36 0.84
N PRO A 38 10.88 4.26 0.46
CA PRO A 38 11.45 2.97 0.11
C PRO A 38 11.49 2.02 1.31
N ASP A 39 11.30 0.73 1.05
CA ASP A 39 11.51 -0.29 2.06
C ASP A 39 12.90 -0.89 1.84
N SER A 40 13.85 -0.47 2.65
CA SER A 40 15.27 -0.84 2.49
C SER A 40 15.60 -2.22 3.05
N THR A 41 14.63 -2.92 3.64
CA THR A 41 14.89 -4.22 4.28
C THR A 41 14.77 -5.40 3.32
N GLN A 42 14.42 -5.16 2.07
CA GLN A 42 14.20 -6.20 1.07
C GLN A 42 15.20 -6.07 -0.08
N ASP A 43 15.53 -7.19 -0.69
CA ASP A 43 16.38 -7.21 -1.88
C ASP A 43 15.64 -6.65 -3.09
N GLU A 44 14.33 -6.82 -3.13
CA GLU A 44 13.49 -6.29 -4.21
C GLU A 44 13.13 -4.83 -3.92
N PRO A 45 12.92 -4.02 -4.97
CA PRO A 45 12.58 -2.61 -4.77
C PRO A 45 11.14 -2.44 -4.31
N ARG A 46 10.92 -2.63 -3.02
CA ARG A 46 9.61 -2.46 -2.39
C ARG A 46 9.47 -1.06 -1.82
N MET A 47 8.23 -0.60 -1.76
CA MET A 47 7.86 0.70 -1.23
C MET A 47 6.88 0.51 -0.07
N ARG A 48 6.95 1.43 0.90
CA ARG A 48 5.97 1.49 1.97
C ARG A 48 5.05 2.68 1.73
N ALA A 49 3.78 2.53 2.05
CA ALA A 49 2.81 3.61 1.94
C ALA A 49 1.97 3.66 3.21
N ILE A 50 1.78 4.88 3.71
CA ILE A 50 0.89 5.14 4.85
C ILE A 50 -0.14 6.14 4.39
N GLY A 51 -1.41 5.81 4.53
CA GLY A 51 -2.49 6.70 4.12
C GLY A 51 -3.82 6.27 4.70
N LYS A 52 -4.84 7.06 4.41
CA LYS A 52 -6.19 6.82 4.92
C LYS A 52 -7.07 6.17 3.87
N THR A 53 -7.93 5.27 4.34
CA THR A 53 -9.06 4.79 3.53
C THR A 53 -10.11 5.89 3.41
N ASP A 54 -11.13 5.67 2.58
CA ASP A 54 -12.22 6.63 2.40
C ASP A 54 -12.97 6.95 3.69
N VAL A 55 -13.02 6.00 4.63
CA VAL A 55 -13.65 6.21 5.94
C VAL A 55 -12.69 6.78 6.98
N GLY A 56 -11.49 7.17 6.56
CA GLY A 56 -10.54 7.84 7.43
C GLY A 56 -9.68 6.95 8.31
N ARG A 57 -9.61 5.66 8.01
CA ARG A 57 -8.81 4.72 8.79
C ARG A 57 -7.42 4.58 8.19
N TYR A 58 -6.40 4.76 9.01
CA TYR A 58 -5.02 4.64 8.55
C TYR A 58 -4.62 3.20 8.30
N ALA A 59 -3.93 2.99 7.18
CA ALA A 59 -3.38 1.68 6.82
C ALA A 59 -1.91 1.82 6.44
N PHE A 60 -1.15 0.76 6.73
CA PHE A 60 0.25 0.61 6.36
C PHE A 60 0.32 -0.45 5.27
N LEU A 61 0.89 -0.09 4.13
CA LEU A 61 0.96 -0.97 2.97
C LEU A 61 2.40 -1.16 2.52
N VAL A 62 2.67 -2.32 1.94
CA VAL A 62 3.90 -2.54 1.17
C VAL A 62 3.48 -2.87 -0.25
N PHE A 63 4.12 -2.25 -1.21
CA PHE A 63 3.81 -2.47 -2.63
C PHE A 63 5.10 -2.38 -3.45
N MET A 64 5.01 -2.79 -4.70
CA MET A 64 6.09 -2.61 -5.65
C MET A 64 5.51 -2.16 -6.98
N LEU A 65 6.36 -1.56 -7.79
CA LEU A 65 6.02 -1.19 -9.16
C LEU A 65 6.42 -2.32 -10.08
N ARG A 66 5.56 -2.64 -11.02
CA ARG A 66 5.82 -3.70 -11.97
C ARG A 66 5.58 -3.20 -13.39
N LYS A 67 6.55 -3.44 -14.26
CA LYS A 67 6.38 -3.07 -15.67
C LYS A 67 5.91 -4.28 -16.48
N LYS A 68 4.81 -4.09 -17.19
CA LYS A 68 4.25 -5.07 -18.11
C LYS A 68 3.69 -4.32 -19.32
N ASP A 69 4.02 -4.80 -20.52
CA ASP A 69 3.51 -4.21 -21.76
C ASP A 69 3.81 -2.71 -21.86
N GLU A 70 5.01 -2.33 -21.43
CA GLU A 70 5.49 -0.94 -21.41
C GLU A 70 4.69 -0.02 -20.49
N LYS A 71 3.88 -0.60 -19.60
CA LYS A 71 3.09 0.14 -18.63
C LYS A 71 3.56 -0.17 -17.22
N THR A 72 3.34 0.78 -16.32
CA THR A 72 3.68 0.62 -14.90
C THR A 72 2.42 0.30 -14.10
N TRP A 73 2.50 -0.77 -13.30
CA TRP A 73 1.41 -1.26 -12.47
C TRP A 73 1.83 -1.21 -11.01
N LEU A 74 0.86 -0.94 -10.12
CA LEU A 74 1.05 -1.04 -8.68
C LEU A 74 0.71 -2.46 -8.24
N ARG A 75 1.67 -3.14 -7.63
CA ARG A 75 1.45 -4.50 -7.11
C ARG A 75 1.48 -4.48 -5.59
N PRO A 76 0.33 -4.52 -4.93
CA PRO A 76 0.29 -4.60 -3.46
C PRO A 76 0.88 -5.93 -2.97
N ILE A 77 1.64 -5.86 -1.88
CA ILE A 77 2.32 -7.03 -1.31
C ILE A 77 1.72 -7.37 0.05
N SER A 78 1.49 -6.37 0.90
CA SER A 78 0.89 -6.58 2.21
C SER A 78 0.16 -5.33 2.66
N ALA A 79 -0.78 -5.51 3.59
CA ALA A 79 -1.57 -4.39 4.12
C ALA A 79 -2.03 -4.73 5.53
N ARG A 80 -2.03 -3.73 6.40
CA ARG A 80 -2.63 -3.83 7.73
C ARG A 80 -3.10 -2.45 8.16
N TYR A 81 -4.06 -2.43 9.07
CA TYR A 81 -4.43 -1.17 9.69
C TYR A 81 -3.38 -0.78 10.72
N MET A 82 -3.19 0.52 10.90
CA MET A 82 -2.26 1.02 11.90
C MET A 82 -2.91 1.01 13.28
N HIS A 83 -2.11 0.71 14.31
CA HIS A 83 -2.55 0.81 15.69
C HIS A 83 -2.60 2.27 16.11
N GLN A 84 -3.41 2.57 17.13
CA GLN A 84 -3.58 3.95 17.59
C GLN A 84 -2.26 4.63 17.94
N LYS A 85 -1.34 3.92 18.55
CA LYS A 85 -0.02 4.48 18.87
C LYS A 85 0.77 4.84 17.60
N GLU A 86 0.68 4.02 16.58
CA GLU A 86 1.35 4.29 15.30
C GLU A 86 0.73 5.52 14.63
N VAL A 87 -0.59 5.63 14.65
CA VAL A 87 -1.30 6.77 14.07
C VAL A 87 -0.86 8.06 14.76
N SER A 88 -0.85 8.07 16.08
CA SER A 88 -0.45 9.24 16.86
C SER A 88 0.99 9.64 16.57
N HIS A 89 1.88 8.66 16.50
CA HIS A 89 3.29 8.91 16.20
C HIS A 89 3.45 9.51 14.80
N TYR A 90 2.76 8.94 13.82
CA TYR A 90 2.81 9.42 12.44
C TYR A 90 2.27 10.85 12.34
N GLU A 91 1.13 11.14 12.96
CA GLU A 91 0.50 12.45 12.90
C GLU A 91 1.35 13.53 13.56
N ASN A 92 2.13 13.17 14.57
CA ASN A 92 3.02 14.12 15.25
C ASN A 92 4.26 14.48 14.44
N GLN A 93 4.53 13.75 13.35
CA GLN A 93 5.72 13.98 12.53
C GLN A 93 5.44 14.75 11.24
N ILE A 94 4.19 15.04 10.98
CA ILE A 94 3.81 15.77 9.75
C ILE A 94 3.30 17.16 10.03
#